data_3ee776a85d08bbe84e894b2202f553f6
#
_entry.id   3ee776a85d08bbe84e894b2202f553f6
#
_cell.length_a   1.000
_cell.length_b   1.000
_cell.length_c   1.000
_cell.angle_alpha   90.00
_cell.angle_beta   90.00
_cell.angle_gamma   90.00
#
_symmetry.space_group_name_H-M   'P 1'
#
loop_
_entity.id
_entity.type
_entity.pdbx_description
1 polymer ?
#
loop_
_entity_poly.entity_id
_entity_poly.type
_entity_poly.pdbx_seq_one_letter_code
_entity_poly.pdbx_strand_id
1 'polypeptide(L)'
;MLALSGLSLLGQAARITTFRQWIGGQEVGGASVEVREAAGLAEVRSREWMALSRMGQEIKQEVLETATRRPDGQLSFTWRLSLSAEPFEGKATWSPREPGVLLLQPSQGPALRKEIPVGAVLWPEELETRLRSAARHRRTLDATSFSFPLQQWGSLHLEPKGPAPLPGFPDAVRFQGEEREGSMASKVEVWISPTAGELKRQGEVGGMQVLTQRMELPPPQATGSLGAGFFERTLLTLPPHPFLPWIPDLTLHAEGPLPKLPEDAQQRPLPQGRWRLRRAAQPTAAEASQLPGSGRPAPEDARYLAPSSLVQFQDPAFEGLVRRMALPPGLPRWELARRVTSFVFEWITEKDYTVGFASALEVCHTPRGDCTEHGVLAVALLRRLGVPARGVTGWVGLGEVLGLHFWVEVRLENRWVPIDPTFDQAPASALRIKLGDTDLADLGSVQWEGVANDFSQTRWIPEREGGRTWKDAITIHGDTVSAPGGIQLRLPGGRWSLLKGELRLRSGEGGPWRLQATTRPWEAQLTGAQRLAGPNSLRTGWWRQDLRTLWMDLGQGRWLQVEGVSDREAYDLLDQLMAATSES
;
A
#
# COMPACT_ATOMS: atom_id res chain seq x y z
N MET A 1 -18.86 -30.81 -22.26
CA MET A 1 -19.33 -31.92 -21.44
C MET A 1 -18.65 -31.92 -20.08
N LEU A 2 -18.91 -30.90 -19.24
CA LEU A 2 -18.30 -30.68 -17.91
C LEU A 2 -19.36 -30.18 -16.87
N ALA A 3 -20.59 -30.65 -16.99
CA ALA A 3 -21.73 -30.14 -16.17
C ALA A 3 -22.39 -31.20 -15.27
N LEU A 4 -21.71 -32.32 -14.93
CA LEU A 4 -22.36 -33.41 -14.20
C LEU A 4 -21.74 -33.76 -12.84
N SER A 5 -20.75 -33.04 -12.33
CA SER A 5 -20.13 -33.36 -11.03
C SER A 5 -20.74 -32.65 -9.81
N GLY A 6 -21.63 -31.69 -10.03
CA GLY A 6 -22.25 -30.91 -8.92
C GLY A 6 -23.52 -31.53 -8.31
N LEU A 7 -24.12 -32.52 -8.93
CA LEU A 7 -25.44 -33.01 -8.55
C LEU A 7 -25.42 -34.08 -7.43
N SER A 8 -24.30 -34.73 -7.15
CA SER A 8 -24.25 -35.83 -6.16
C SER A 8 -24.12 -35.40 -4.69
N LEU A 9 -23.73 -34.14 -4.44
CA LEU A 9 -23.58 -33.60 -3.07
C LEU A 9 -24.83 -32.85 -2.56
N LEU A 10 -25.83 -32.62 -3.40
CA LEU A 10 -27.00 -31.79 -3.09
C LEU A 10 -28.00 -32.41 -2.09
N GLY A 11 -27.77 -33.60 -1.59
CA GLY A 11 -28.71 -34.31 -0.68
C GLY A 11 -28.16 -34.67 0.70
N GLN A 12 -26.92 -34.35 1.04
CA GLN A 12 -26.32 -34.74 2.34
C GLN A 12 -26.24 -33.57 3.32
N ALA A 13 -26.35 -33.89 4.63
CA ALA A 13 -26.22 -32.92 5.70
C ALA A 13 -24.81 -32.32 5.70
N ALA A 14 -24.72 -31.01 5.50
CA ALA A 14 -23.48 -30.26 5.60
C ALA A 14 -23.08 -30.04 7.07
N ARG A 15 -21.79 -30.19 7.38
CA ARG A 15 -21.26 -29.73 8.65
C ARG A 15 -20.81 -28.26 8.48
N ILE A 16 -21.47 -27.35 9.17
CA ILE A 16 -21.16 -25.90 9.09
C ILE A 16 -20.53 -25.48 10.41
N THR A 17 -19.41 -24.78 10.33
CA THR A 17 -18.75 -24.11 11.45
C THR A 17 -18.70 -22.61 11.15
N THR A 18 -19.07 -21.79 12.14
CA THR A 18 -19.14 -20.32 11.98
C THR A 18 -18.30 -19.62 13.02
N PHE A 19 -17.74 -18.47 12.63
CA PHE A 19 -16.93 -17.62 13.47
C PHE A 19 -17.39 -16.17 13.34
N ARG A 20 -17.19 -15.39 14.40
CA ARG A 20 -17.26 -13.93 14.36
C ARG A 20 -15.88 -13.33 14.57
N GLN A 21 -15.68 -12.14 14.03
CA GLN A 21 -14.41 -11.42 14.10
C GLN A 21 -14.62 -10.03 14.71
N TRP A 22 -13.70 -9.68 15.62
CA TRP A 22 -13.63 -8.36 16.24
C TRP A 22 -12.25 -7.79 16.08
N ILE A 23 -12.18 -6.48 15.88
CA ILE A 23 -10.94 -5.70 15.91
C ILE A 23 -11.14 -4.53 16.87
N GLY A 24 -10.23 -4.38 17.86
CA GLY A 24 -10.35 -3.34 18.87
C GLY A 24 -11.65 -3.39 19.70
N GLY A 25 -12.25 -4.59 19.82
CA GLY A 25 -13.52 -4.81 20.53
C GLY A 25 -14.78 -4.55 19.70
N GLN A 26 -14.67 -4.07 18.46
CA GLN A 26 -15.80 -3.91 17.55
C GLN A 26 -15.93 -5.12 16.64
N GLU A 27 -17.15 -5.63 16.44
CA GLU A 27 -17.43 -6.70 15.49
C GLU A 27 -17.32 -6.15 14.07
N VAL A 28 -16.45 -6.77 13.26
CA VAL A 28 -16.12 -6.30 11.92
C VAL A 28 -16.51 -7.29 10.83
N GLY A 29 -16.76 -8.56 11.20
CA GLY A 29 -17.03 -9.60 10.23
C GLY A 29 -17.18 -10.98 10.81
N GLY A 30 -16.91 -11.97 9.99
CA GLY A 30 -16.96 -13.35 10.38
C GLY A 30 -16.49 -14.31 9.29
N ALA A 31 -16.54 -15.60 9.60
CA ALA A 31 -16.22 -16.65 8.68
C ALA A 31 -17.19 -17.82 8.81
N SER A 32 -17.35 -18.59 7.74
CA SER A 32 -18.07 -19.87 7.74
C SER A 32 -17.29 -20.90 6.95
N VAL A 33 -17.26 -22.13 7.46
CA VAL A 33 -16.67 -23.29 6.79
C VAL A 33 -17.74 -24.35 6.69
N GLU A 34 -18.05 -24.78 5.48
CA GLU A 34 -19.00 -25.84 5.16
C GLU A 34 -18.27 -27.03 4.58
N VAL A 35 -18.49 -28.21 5.16
CA VAL A 35 -17.89 -29.46 4.70
C VAL A 35 -18.99 -30.45 4.27
N ARG A 36 -18.85 -31.01 3.07
CA ARG A 36 -19.71 -32.03 2.50
C ARG A 36 -18.88 -33.21 2.00
N GLU A 37 -19.32 -34.43 2.27
CA GLU A 37 -18.68 -35.66 1.79
C GLU A 37 -19.71 -36.63 1.26
N ALA A 38 -19.50 -37.19 0.05
CA ALA A 38 -20.34 -38.22 -0.54
C ALA A 38 -19.56 -39.05 -1.55
N ALA A 39 -19.67 -40.38 -1.45
CA ALA A 39 -19.14 -41.34 -2.43
C ALA A 39 -17.65 -41.11 -2.79
N GLY A 40 -16.83 -40.72 -1.80
CA GLY A 40 -15.41 -40.44 -1.99
C GLY A 40 -15.09 -39.06 -2.57
N LEU A 41 -16.10 -38.24 -2.88
CA LEU A 41 -15.97 -36.84 -3.20
C LEU A 41 -16.13 -36.03 -1.91
N ALA A 42 -15.19 -35.14 -1.62
CA ALA A 42 -15.27 -34.20 -0.50
C ALA A 42 -15.17 -32.79 -1.00
N GLU A 43 -15.95 -31.88 -0.42
CA GLU A 43 -15.94 -30.47 -0.72
C GLU A 43 -15.91 -29.66 0.58
N VAL A 44 -15.00 -28.67 0.63
CA VAL A 44 -14.93 -27.69 1.70
C VAL A 44 -15.13 -26.31 1.08
N ARG A 45 -16.12 -25.58 1.56
CA ARG A 45 -16.35 -24.18 1.20
C ARG A 45 -16.07 -23.29 2.39
N SER A 46 -15.23 -22.28 2.22
CA SER A 46 -15.01 -21.23 3.20
C SER A 46 -15.46 -19.90 2.64
N ARG A 47 -16.01 -19.10 3.53
CA ARG A 47 -16.37 -17.72 3.30
C ARG A 47 -15.89 -16.89 4.49
N GLU A 48 -15.14 -15.86 4.21
CA GLU A 48 -14.73 -14.85 5.19
C GLU A 48 -15.16 -13.49 4.68
N TRP A 49 -15.66 -12.62 5.58
CA TRP A 49 -16.06 -11.27 5.22
C TRP A 49 -15.72 -10.31 6.34
N MET A 50 -15.35 -9.11 5.97
CA MET A 50 -14.98 -8.04 6.88
C MET A 50 -15.41 -6.69 6.33
N ALA A 51 -15.83 -5.78 7.21
CA ALA A 51 -16.05 -4.38 6.89
C ALA A 51 -15.11 -3.52 7.73
N LEU A 52 -14.32 -2.70 7.05
CA LEU A 52 -13.36 -1.76 7.64
C LEU A 52 -13.75 -0.34 7.27
N SER A 53 -13.38 0.65 8.09
CA SER A 53 -13.51 2.06 7.73
C SER A 53 -12.14 2.68 7.50
N ARG A 54 -11.98 3.40 6.39
CA ARG A 54 -10.77 4.13 6.04
C ARG A 54 -11.15 5.55 5.67
N MET A 55 -10.60 6.55 6.37
CA MET A 55 -10.92 7.96 6.13
C MET A 55 -12.43 8.26 6.11
N GLY A 56 -13.20 7.55 6.95
CA GLY A 56 -14.66 7.68 7.02
C GLY A 56 -15.44 6.94 5.92
N GLN A 57 -14.77 6.21 5.05
CA GLN A 57 -15.38 5.39 3.99
C GLN A 57 -15.32 3.91 4.36
N GLU A 58 -16.36 3.14 4.02
CA GLU A 58 -16.44 1.70 4.29
C GLU A 58 -15.79 0.90 3.18
N ILE A 59 -14.83 0.03 3.56
CA ILE A 59 -14.22 -0.97 2.68
C ILE A 59 -14.77 -2.33 3.08
N LYS A 60 -15.39 -3.03 2.13
CA LYS A 60 -15.84 -4.42 2.30
C LYS A 60 -14.85 -5.37 1.67
N GLN A 61 -14.46 -6.37 2.43
CA GLN A 61 -13.63 -7.46 1.96
C GLN A 61 -14.41 -8.76 2.07
N GLU A 62 -14.36 -9.59 1.03
CA GLU A 62 -14.90 -10.95 1.06
C GLU A 62 -13.93 -11.91 0.41
N VAL A 63 -13.68 -13.03 1.08
CA VAL A 63 -12.93 -14.18 0.55
C VAL A 63 -13.87 -15.36 0.44
N LEU A 64 -13.92 -15.96 -0.73
CA LEU A 64 -14.63 -17.22 -0.99
C LEU A 64 -13.64 -18.24 -1.50
N GLU A 65 -13.58 -19.40 -0.88
CA GLU A 65 -12.75 -20.50 -1.33
C GLU A 65 -13.57 -21.80 -1.39
N THR A 66 -13.28 -22.60 -2.39
CA THR A 66 -13.80 -23.97 -2.47
C THR A 66 -12.67 -24.93 -2.77
N ALA A 67 -12.47 -25.91 -1.91
CA ALA A 67 -11.57 -27.03 -2.10
C ALA A 67 -12.38 -28.28 -2.40
N THR A 68 -12.01 -29.05 -3.43
CA THR A 68 -12.64 -30.29 -3.81
C THR A 68 -11.60 -31.41 -3.89
N ARG A 69 -11.85 -32.54 -3.22
CA ARG A 69 -11.03 -33.76 -3.29
C ARG A 69 -11.82 -34.85 -4.01
N ARG A 70 -11.25 -35.37 -5.09
CA ARG A 70 -11.84 -36.45 -5.88
C ARG A 70 -11.46 -37.82 -5.31
N PRO A 71 -12.19 -38.91 -5.70
CA PRO A 71 -11.87 -40.26 -5.27
C PRO A 71 -10.45 -40.74 -5.65
N ASP A 72 -9.88 -40.20 -6.73
CA ASP A 72 -8.51 -40.48 -7.18
C ASP A 72 -7.43 -39.69 -6.41
N GLY A 73 -7.83 -38.91 -5.41
CA GLY A 73 -6.98 -38.10 -4.58
C GLY A 73 -6.61 -36.73 -5.19
N GLN A 74 -7.05 -36.44 -6.41
CA GLN A 74 -6.81 -35.14 -7.02
C GLN A 74 -7.52 -34.03 -6.24
N LEU A 75 -6.83 -32.88 -6.02
CA LEU A 75 -7.38 -31.67 -5.40
C LEU A 75 -7.61 -30.60 -6.45
N SER A 76 -8.71 -29.90 -6.32
CA SER A 76 -8.99 -28.66 -7.06
C SER A 76 -9.48 -27.57 -6.12
N PHE A 77 -9.07 -26.35 -6.39
CA PHE A 77 -9.40 -25.19 -5.59
C PHE A 77 -9.93 -24.07 -6.48
N THR A 78 -10.88 -23.32 -5.96
CA THR A 78 -11.28 -22.03 -6.54
C THR A 78 -11.25 -21.01 -5.44
N TRP A 79 -10.86 -19.79 -5.76
CA TRP A 79 -10.89 -18.67 -4.83
C TRP A 79 -11.41 -17.41 -5.49
N ARG A 80 -11.95 -16.51 -4.66
CA ARG A 80 -12.38 -15.18 -5.03
C ARG A 80 -12.14 -14.25 -3.84
N LEU A 81 -11.36 -13.21 -4.04
CA LEU A 81 -11.11 -12.13 -3.08
C LEU A 81 -11.66 -10.84 -3.66
N SER A 82 -12.66 -10.27 -2.99
CA SER A 82 -13.27 -8.99 -3.34
C SER A 82 -12.69 -7.90 -2.43
N LEU A 83 -11.89 -7.01 -2.99
CA LEU A 83 -11.31 -5.81 -2.34
C LEU A 83 -11.69 -4.54 -3.08
N SER A 84 -12.15 -4.67 -4.32
CA SER A 84 -12.49 -3.61 -5.27
C SER A 84 -13.69 -4.06 -6.10
N ALA A 85 -13.99 -3.34 -7.18
CA ALA A 85 -15.11 -3.68 -8.09
C ALA A 85 -14.84 -4.99 -8.85
N GLU A 86 -13.58 -5.24 -9.24
CA GLU A 86 -13.18 -6.48 -9.91
C GLU A 86 -12.47 -7.41 -8.91
N PRO A 87 -13.00 -8.61 -8.65
CA PRO A 87 -12.40 -9.53 -7.69
C PRO A 87 -11.14 -10.18 -8.25
N PHE A 88 -10.19 -10.44 -7.36
CA PHE A 88 -9.08 -11.36 -7.63
C PHE A 88 -9.58 -12.79 -7.46
N GLU A 89 -9.61 -13.55 -8.55
CA GLU A 89 -10.12 -14.91 -8.50
C GLU A 89 -9.29 -15.87 -9.37
N GLY A 90 -9.45 -17.16 -9.14
CA GLY A 90 -8.73 -18.15 -9.92
C GLY A 90 -9.04 -19.57 -9.52
N LYS A 91 -8.27 -20.49 -10.12
CA LYS A 91 -8.34 -21.92 -9.88
C LYS A 91 -6.95 -22.47 -9.62
N ALA A 92 -6.87 -23.50 -8.79
CA ALA A 92 -5.66 -24.28 -8.62
C ALA A 92 -5.95 -25.78 -8.68
N THR A 93 -4.94 -26.54 -9.07
CA THR A 93 -5.01 -27.99 -9.10
C THR A 93 -3.74 -28.60 -8.56
N TRP A 94 -3.92 -29.69 -7.82
CA TRP A 94 -2.86 -30.56 -7.36
C TRP A 94 -3.17 -32.00 -7.73
N SER A 95 -2.15 -32.77 -8.09
CA SER A 95 -2.29 -34.16 -8.47
C SER A 95 -1.33 -35.07 -7.69
N PRO A 96 -1.77 -36.25 -7.20
CA PRO A 96 -0.86 -37.25 -6.61
C PRO A 96 0.22 -37.75 -7.58
N ARG A 97 0.02 -37.55 -8.89
CA ARG A 97 1.00 -37.94 -9.93
C ARG A 97 2.17 -36.95 -10.02
N GLU A 98 1.99 -35.69 -9.59
CA GLU A 98 3.02 -34.67 -9.53
C GLU A 98 2.95 -33.96 -8.15
N PRO A 99 3.28 -34.68 -7.06
CA PRO A 99 2.96 -34.23 -5.70
C PRO A 99 3.72 -32.98 -5.24
N GLY A 100 4.83 -32.66 -5.88
CA GLY A 100 5.67 -31.49 -5.53
C GLY A 100 5.22 -30.17 -6.11
N VAL A 101 4.12 -30.10 -6.87
CA VAL A 101 3.72 -28.90 -7.61
C VAL A 101 2.25 -28.59 -7.45
N LEU A 102 1.95 -27.32 -7.15
CA LEU A 102 0.62 -26.72 -7.21
C LEU A 102 0.54 -25.82 -8.44
N LEU A 103 -0.44 -26.09 -9.30
CA LEU A 103 -0.69 -25.31 -10.52
C LEU A 103 -1.78 -24.28 -10.24
N LEU A 104 -1.48 -23.00 -10.43
CA LEU A 104 -2.43 -21.89 -10.28
C LEU A 104 -2.78 -21.30 -11.63
N GLN A 105 -4.05 -20.99 -11.80
CA GLN A 105 -4.61 -20.29 -12.95
C GLN A 105 -5.45 -19.12 -12.44
N PRO A 106 -4.83 -17.96 -12.14
CA PRO A 106 -5.60 -16.75 -11.87
C PRO A 106 -6.48 -16.41 -13.06
N SER A 107 -7.64 -15.79 -12.83
CA SER A 107 -8.53 -15.32 -13.92
C SER A 107 -7.86 -14.23 -14.75
N GLN A 108 -6.96 -13.48 -14.12
CA GLN A 108 -6.15 -12.44 -14.74
C GLN A 108 -4.66 -12.73 -14.46
N GLY A 109 -3.82 -12.56 -15.48
CA GLY A 109 -2.37 -12.82 -15.38
C GLY A 109 -1.95 -14.23 -15.82
N PRO A 110 -0.66 -14.55 -15.75
CA PRO A 110 -0.11 -15.82 -16.20
C PRO A 110 -0.44 -16.97 -15.25
N ALA A 111 -0.48 -18.19 -15.78
CA ALA A 111 -0.49 -19.40 -14.96
C ALA A 111 0.83 -19.53 -14.20
N LEU A 112 0.76 -20.00 -12.96
CA LEU A 112 1.90 -20.13 -12.05
C LEU A 112 2.10 -21.58 -11.63
N ARG A 113 3.35 -21.96 -11.44
CA ARG A 113 3.75 -23.23 -10.80
C ARG A 113 4.40 -22.89 -9.46
N LYS A 114 3.82 -23.38 -8.37
CA LYS A 114 4.38 -23.20 -7.02
C LYS A 114 4.90 -24.54 -6.51
N GLU A 115 6.14 -24.59 -6.09
CA GLU A 115 6.70 -25.74 -5.41
C GLU A 115 6.04 -25.91 -4.04
N ILE A 116 5.74 -27.16 -3.69
CA ILE A 116 5.08 -27.48 -2.42
C ILE A 116 6.15 -27.79 -1.37
N PRO A 117 6.24 -27.03 -0.27
CA PRO A 117 7.16 -27.33 0.83
C PRO A 117 6.87 -28.70 1.44
N VAL A 118 7.93 -29.37 1.89
CA VAL A 118 7.81 -30.66 2.56
C VAL A 118 6.92 -30.55 3.79
N GLY A 119 5.90 -31.40 3.88
CA GLY A 119 4.96 -31.41 5.01
C GLY A 119 3.87 -30.33 4.94
N ALA A 120 3.80 -29.55 3.85
CA ALA A 120 2.72 -28.60 3.66
C ALA A 120 1.35 -29.26 3.56
N VAL A 121 0.34 -28.55 4.05
CA VAL A 121 -1.06 -28.96 4.06
C VAL A 121 -1.80 -28.23 2.95
N LEU A 122 -2.41 -28.98 2.03
CA LEU A 122 -3.26 -28.41 0.99
C LEU A 122 -4.75 -28.59 1.30
N TRP A 123 -5.12 -29.71 1.94
CA TRP A 123 -6.50 -30.01 2.24
C TRP A 123 -6.93 -29.35 3.57
N PRO A 124 -7.97 -28.48 3.60
CA PRO A 124 -8.32 -27.71 4.80
C PRO A 124 -8.63 -28.58 6.02
N GLU A 125 -9.32 -29.73 5.86
CA GLU A 125 -9.64 -30.63 6.99
C GLU A 125 -8.41 -31.38 7.53
N GLU A 126 -7.32 -31.46 6.77
CA GLU A 126 -6.07 -32.02 7.29
C GLU A 126 -5.45 -31.09 8.34
N LEU A 127 -5.46 -29.77 8.09
CA LEU A 127 -5.01 -28.78 9.07
C LEU A 127 -5.86 -28.88 10.35
N GLU A 128 -7.17 -28.92 10.20
CA GLU A 128 -8.10 -29.08 11.32
C GLU A 128 -7.84 -30.36 12.11
N THR A 129 -7.52 -31.46 11.42
CA THR A 129 -7.15 -32.72 12.04
C THR A 129 -5.84 -32.63 12.82
N ARG A 130 -4.83 -31.94 12.28
CA ARG A 130 -3.57 -31.67 12.97
C ARG A 130 -3.77 -30.82 14.22
N LEU A 131 -4.62 -29.77 14.16
CA LEU A 131 -5.00 -28.93 15.30
C LEU A 131 -5.62 -29.76 16.43
N ARG A 132 -6.62 -30.58 16.12
CA ARG A 132 -7.27 -31.50 17.11
C ARG A 132 -6.28 -32.48 17.71
N SER A 133 -5.39 -33.04 16.88
CA SER A 133 -4.35 -33.96 17.34
C SER A 133 -3.36 -33.30 18.29
N ALA A 134 -2.91 -32.06 17.94
CA ALA A 134 -2.04 -31.28 18.79
C ALA A 134 -2.68 -30.96 20.15
N ALA A 135 -3.98 -30.62 20.17
CA ALA A 135 -4.72 -30.37 21.40
C ALA A 135 -4.88 -31.64 22.25
N ARG A 136 -5.21 -32.78 21.62
CA ARG A 136 -5.38 -34.09 22.30
C ARG A 136 -4.09 -34.53 22.98
N HIS A 137 -2.96 -34.37 22.33
CA HIS A 137 -1.68 -34.88 22.83
C HIS A 137 -0.83 -33.78 23.49
N ARG A 138 -1.33 -32.53 23.52
CA ARG A 138 -0.63 -31.36 24.05
C ARG A 138 0.77 -31.21 23.47
N ARG A 139 0.87 -31.30 22.14
CA ARG A 139 2.14 -31.19 21.39
C ARG A 139 2.19 -29.92 20.59
N THR A 140 3.40 -29.44 20.34
CA THR A 140 3.67 -28.36 19.38
C THR A 140 3.09 -28.72 18.01
N LEU A 141 2.51 -27.75 17.34
CA LEU A 141 2.05 -27.82 15.97
C LEU A 141 2.92 -26.92 15.09
N ASP A 142 3.48 -27.51 14.06
CA ASP A 142 4.06 -26.82 12.92
C ASP A 142 3.24 -27.17 11.68
N ALA A 143 2.74 -26.15 10.99
CA ALA A 143 1.98 -26.34 9.76
C ALA A 143 2.35 -25.28 8.73
N THR A 144 2.41 -25.69 7.47
CA THR A 144 2.54 -24.80 6.32
C THR A 144 1.32 -25.01 5.43
N SER A 145 0.61 -23.95 5.08
CA SER A 145 -0.57 -24.00 4.22
C SER A 145 -0.48 -22.93 3.13
N PHE A 146 -1.24 -23.09 2.06
CA PHE A 146 -1.25 -22.16 0.95
C PHE A 146 -2.44 -21.21 1.06
N SER A 147 -2.16 -19.90 1.03
CA SER A 147 -3.20 -18.86 0.88
C SER A 147 -3.44 -18.64 -0.61
N PHE A 148 -4.59 -19.06 -1.10
CA PHE A 148 -4.94 -18.88 -2.52
C PHE A 148 -5.16 -17.42 -2.89
N PRO A 149 -5.84 -16.58 -2.08
CA PRO A 149 -5.99 -15.18 -2.37
C PRO A 149 -4.66 -14.42 -2.46
N LEU A 150 -3.72 -14.72 -1.55
CA LEU A 150 -2.37 -14.10 -1.55
C LEU A 150 -1.39 -14.82 -2.49
N GLN A 151 -1.72 -16.01 -2.97
CA GLN A 151 -0.89 -16.87 -3.83
C GLN A 151 0.48 -17.23 -3.21
N GLN A 152 0.53 -17.34 -1.90
CA GLN A 152 1.75 -17.60 -1.13
C GLN A 152 1.57 -18.68 -0.06
N TRP A 153 2.70 -19.26 0.39
CA TRP A 153 2.76 -20.17 1.53
C TRP A 153 2.77 -19.36 2.83
N GLY A 154 1.89 -19.76 3.75
CA GLY A 154 1.88 -19.31 5.13
C GLY A 154 2.42 -20.40 6.07
N SER A 155 2.77 -20.01 7.29
CA SER A 155 3.19 -20.95 8.35
C SER A 155 2.52 -20.62 9.67
N LEU A 156 2.24 -21.67 10.44
CA LEU A 156 1.66 -21.59 11.77
C LEU A 156 2.52 -22.44 12.71
N HIS A 157 3.08 -21.81 13.75
CA HIS A 157 3.81 -22.45 14.83
C HIS A 157 3.08 -22.23 16.15
N LEU A 158 2.64 -23.29 16.82
CA LEU A 158 1.85 -23.21 18.06
C LEU A 158 2.44 -24.13 19.13
N GLU A 159 2.73 -23.58 20.30
CA GLU A 159 3.14 -24.31 21.50
C GLU A 159 1.99 -24.44 22.51
N PRO A 160 1.73 -25.61 23.09
CA PRO A 160 0.69 -25.75 24.10
C PRO A 160 1.08 -25.03 25.40
N LYS A 161 0.15 -24.27 25.96
CA LYS A 161 0.32 -23.57 27.25
C LYS A 161 -0.50 -24.21 28.39
N GLY A 162 -1.33 -25.19 28.07
CA GLY A 162 -2.10 -26.00 29.03
C GLY A 162 -3.61 -25.89 28.86
N PRO A 163 -4.38 -26.58 29.72
CA PRO A 163 -5.83 -26.53 29.71
C PRO A 163 -6.36 -25.12 29.89
N ALA A 164 -7.34 -24.75 29.08
CA ALA A 164 -8.01 -23.46 29.15
C ALA A 164 -9.48 -23.62 28.73
N PRO A 165 -10.33 -24.13 29.63
CA PRO A 165 -11.74 -24.39 29.36
C PRO A 165 -12.47 -23.15 28.86
N LEU A 166 -13.36 -23.35 27.90
CA LEU A 166 -14.30 -22.36 27.40
C LEU A 166 -15.73 -22.85 27.59
N PRO A 167 -16.74 -21.97 27.66
CA PRO A 167 -18.14 -22.37 27.75
C PRO A 167 -18.50 -23.37 26.65
N GLY A 168 -19.05 -24.52 27.01
CA GLY A 168 -19.35 -25.61 26.09
C GLY A 168 -18.16 -26.53 25.70
N PHE A 169 -16.90 -26.12 26.02
CA PHE A 169 -15.69 -26.84 25.65
C PHE A 169 -14.72 -26.99 26.84
N PRO A 170 -15.03 -27.89 27.81
CA PRO A 170 -14.20 -28.08 29.00
C PRO A 170 -12.82 -28.69 28.70
N ASP A 171 -12.66 -29.29 27.53
CA ASP A 171 -11.45 -29.96 27.05
C ASP A 171 -10.51 -29.04 26.25
N ALA A 172 -10.84 -27.76 26.11
CA ALA A 172 -10.05 -26.80 25.34
C ALA A 172 -8.64 -26.61 25.92
N VAL A 173 -7.67 -26.53 25.03
CA VAL A 173 -6.26 -26.29 25.31
C VAL A 173 -5.84 -24.97 24.67
N ARG A 174 -5.17 -24.10 25.43
CA ARG A 174 -4.58 -22.86 24.90
C ARG A 174 -3.21 -23.14 24.33
N PHE A 175 -2.99 -22.59 23.16
CA PHE A 175 -1.72 -22.53 22.46
C PHE A 175 -1.28 -21.09 22.29
N GLN A 176 0.02 -20.88 22.17
CA GLN A 176 0.61 -19.59 21.84
C GLN A 176 1.70 -19.78 20.80
N GLY A 177 1.80 -18.87 19.85
CA GLY A 177 2.80 -19.01 18.80
C GLY A 177 2.81 -17.86 17.82
N GLU A 178 3.27 -18.15 16.62
CA GLU A 178 3.40 -17.22 15.52
C GLU A 178 2.68 -17.76 14.28
N GLU A 179 1.93 -16.90 13.64
CA GLU A 179 1.34 -17.13 12.33
C GLU A 179 2.00 -16.18 11.34
N ARG A 180 2.32 -16.72 10.17
CA ARG A 180 2.95 -15.94 9.10
C ARG A 180 2.16 -16.15 7.81
N GLU A 181 1.71 -15.04 7.23
CA GLU A 181 0.97 -15.04 5.98
C GLU A 181 1.53 -13.96 5.06
N GLY A 182 2.07 -14.38 3.90
CA GLY A 182 2.82 -13.47 3.03
C GLY A 182 3.99 -12.84 3.76
N SER A 183 4.06 -11.50 3.75
CA SER A 183 5.08 -10.73 4.46
C SER A 183 4.74 -10.46 5.94
N MET A 184 3.50 -10.72 6.35
CA MET A 184 3.04 -10.45 7.73
C MET A 184 3.36 -11.61 8.66
N ALA A 185 3.89 -11.29 9.84
CA ALA A 185 4.08 -12.21 10.96
C ALA A 185 3.32 -11.66 12.17
N SER A 186 2.49 -12.50 12.79
CA SER A 186 1.66 -12.12 13.93
C SER A 186 1.82 -13.11 15.07
N LYS A 187 1.95 -12.61 16.30
CA LYS A 187 1.82 -13.46 17.49
C LYS A 187 0.37 -13.79 17.70
N VAL A 188 0.08 -15.08 17.95
CA VAL A 188 -1.29 -15.55 18.12
C VAL A 188 -1.43 -16.42 19.37
N GLU A 189 -2.59 -16.32 19.99
CA GLU A 189 -3.09 -17.28 20.97
C GLU A 189 -4.30 -17.99 20.41
N VAL A 190 -4.32 -19.33 20.49
CA VAL A 190 -5.37 -20.16 19.91
C VAL A 190 -5.90 -21.15 20.94
N TRP A 191 -7.21 -21.23 21.08
CA TRP A 191 -7.89 -22.23 21.92
C TRP A 191 -8.46 -23.33 21.02
N ILE A 192 -8.03 -24.54 21.25
CA ILE A 192 -8.36 -25.69 20.41
C ILE A 192 -8.96 -26.79 21.26
N SER A 193 -10.14 -27.29 20.87
CA SER A 193 -10.72 -28.52 21.42
C SER A 193 -10.23 -29.74 20.66
N PRO A 194 -9.84 -30.84 21.35
CA PRO A 194 -9.52 -32.12 20.72
C PRO A 194 -10.65 -32.71 19.85
N THR A 195 -11.89 -32.31 20.10
CA THR A 195 -13.09 -32.82 19.41
C THR A 195 -13.65 -31.81 18.40
N ALA A 196 -13.72 -30.54 18.77
CA ALA A 196 -14.36 -29.50 17.97
C ALA A 196 -13.40 -28.70 17.08
N GLY A 197 -12.07 -28.78 17.34
CA GLY A 197 -11.07 -28.01 16.61
C GLY A 197 -10.87 -26.59 17.13
N GLU A 198 -10.56 -25.64 16.27
CA GLU A 198 -10.34 -24.24 16.65
C GLU A 198 -11.64 -23.62 17.20
N LEU A 199 -11.53 -23.00 18.38
CA LEU A 199 -12.65 -22.37 19.08
C LEU A 199 -12.50 -20.85 19.14
N LYS A 200 -11.28 -20.40 19.35
CA LYS A 200 -10.96 -18.97 19.52
C LYS A 200 -9.54 -18.73 19.06
N ARG A 201 -9.33 -17.63 18.35
CA ARG A 201 -8.01 -17.12 17.98
C ARG A 201 -7.93 -15.65 18.40
N GLN A 202 -6.83 -15.28 18.97
CA GLN A 202 -6.57 -13.91 19.41
C GLN A 202 -5.18 -13.51 18.96
N GLY A 203 -5.05 -12.33 18.40
CA GLY A 203 -3.79 -11.74 17.92
C GLY A 203 -3.84 -10.23 18.01
N GLU A 204 -2.87 -9.61 17.38
CA GLU A 204 -2.77 -8.15 17.33
C GLU A 204 -2.37 -7.70 15.93
N VAL A 205 -3.05 -6.68 15.41
CA VAL A 205 -2.73 -6.03 14.13
C VAL A 205 -2.82 -4.51 14.33
N GLY A 206 -1.74 -3.79 14.02
CA GLY A 206 -1.69 -2.34 14.16
C GLY A 206 -1.98 -1.83 15.58
N GLY A 207 -1.53 -2.57 16.60
CA GLY A 207 -1.78 -2.24 18.02
C GLY A 207 -3.21 -2.50 18.48
N MET A 208 -4.05 -3.12 17.65
CA MET A 208 -5.41 -3.51 18.02
C MET A 208 -5.56 -5.01 18.16
N GLN A 209 -6.26 -5.43 19.21
CA GLN A 209 -6.62 -6.82 19.42
C GLN A 209 -7.54 -7.30 18.30
N VAL A 210 -7.16 -8.38 17.65
CA VAL A 210 -7.99 -9.14 16.70
C VAL A 210 -8.47 -10.41 17.40
N LEU A 211 -9.77 -10.61 17.41
CA LEU A 211 -10.40 -11.79 18.00
C LEU A 211 -11.26 -12.49 16.94
N THR A 212 -11.03 -13.79 16.75
CA THR A 212 -11.95 -14.68 16.03
C THR A 212 -12.49 -15.70 16.99
N GLN A 213 -13.80 -15.89 17.05
CA GLN A 213 -14.44 -16.81 17.98
C GLN A 213 -15.52 -17.63 17.27
N ARG A 214 -15.50 -18.94 17.53
CA ARG A 214 -16.52 -19.88 17.05
C ARG A 214 -17.87 -19.59 17.67
N MET A 215 -18.92 -19.66 16.85
CA MET A 215 -20.31 -19.44 17.23
C MET A 215 -21.17 -20.63 16.87
N GLU A 216 -22.27 -20.84 17.60
CA GLU A 216 -23.25 -21.90 17.30
C GLU A 216 -24.28 -21.49 16.24
N LEU A 217 -24.50 -20.18 16.06
CA LEU A 217 -25.47 -19.62 15.12
C LEU A 217 -24.77 -19.04 13.88
N PRO A 218 -25.44 -19.03 12.70
CA PRO A 218 -24.89 -18.39 11.53
C PRO A 218 -24.57 -16.93 11.86
N PRO A 219 -23.44 -16.41 11.35
CA PRO A 219 -23.03 -15.07 11.65
C PRO A 219 -24.04 -14.07 11.08
N PRO A 220 -24.38 -13.01 11.80
CA PRO A 220 -25.10 -11.89 11.22
C PRO A 220 -24.30 -11.30 10.05
N GLN A 221 -25.02 -10.68 9.11
CA GLN A 221 -24.32 -9.82 8.12
C GLN A 221 -23.53 -8.76 8.90
N ALA A 222 -22.31 -8.46 8.46
CA ALA A 222 -21.48 -7.45 9.09
C ALA A 222 -22.27 -6.13 9.24
N THR A 223 -22.55 -5.75 10.45
CA THR A 223 -23.32 -4.53 10.78
C THR A 223 -22.45 -3.42 11.35
N GLY A 224 -21.16 -3.69 11.59
CA GLY A 224 -20.19 -2.74 12.10
C GLY A 224 -19.05 -2.50 11.11
N SER A 225 -18.75 -1.24 10.84
CA SER A 225 -17.46 -0.86 10.28
C SER A 225 -16.52 -0.50 11.43
N LEU A 226 -15.24 -0.88 11.34
CA LEU A 226 -14.22 -0.28 12.20
C LEU A 226 -14.34 1.23 12.12
N GLY A 227 -14.64 1.86 13.27
CA GLY A 227 -14.70 3.32 13.34
C GLY A 227 -13.40 3.96 12.84
N ALA A 228 -13.49 5.24 12.48
CA ALA A 228 -12.38 6.08 12.06
C ALA A 228 -11.25 6.06 13.11
N GLY A 229 -10.38 5.15 13.13
CA GLY A 229 -9.31 5.02 14.14
C GLY A 229 -8.22 4.04 13.74
N PHE A 230 -8.51 3.11 12.82
CA PHE A 230 -7.51 2.12 12.43
C PHE A 230 -6.40 2.75 11.58
N PHE A 231 -6.77 3.47 10.54
CA PHE A 231 -5.80 4.10 9.65
C PHE A 231 -5.13 5.32 10.28
N GLU A 232 -5.84 6.06 11.14
CA GLU A 232 -5.27 7.17 11.89
C GLU A 232 -4.14 6.72 12.82
N ARG A 233 -4.19 5.51 13.35
CA ARG A 233 -3.09 4.92 14.14
C ARG A 233 -1.84 4.60 13.32
N THR A 234 -1.97 4.45 12.02
CA THR A 234 -0.81 4.26 11.12
C THR A 234 -0.12 5.58 10.77
N LEU A 235 -0.71 6.72 11.13
CA LEU A 235 -0.13 8.04 10.93
C LEU A 235 0.90 8.32 12.04
N LEU A 236 2.13 8.60 11.63
CA LEU A 236 3.20 8.96 12.57
C LEU A 236 3.32 10.47 12.66
N THR A 237 3.61 10.98 13.85
CA THR A 237 3.76 12.42 14.05
C THR A 237 5.03 12.94 13.40
N LEU A 238 4.90 14.04 12.67
CA LEU A 238 6.00 14.80 12.09
C LEU A 238 5.86 16.27 12.52
N PRO A 239 6.90 16.87 13.13
CA PRO A 239 6.84 18.28 13.46
C PRO A 239 6.61 19.16 12.23
N PRO A 240 5.79 20.21 12.31
CA PRO A 240 5.49 21.06 11.17
C PRO A 240 6.73 21.79 10.66
N HIS A 241 6.90 21.78 9.33
CA HIS A 241 7.98 22.46 8.64
C HIS A 241 7.53 22.88 7.24
N PRO A 242 7.48 24.17 6.89
CA PRO A 242 6.84 24.66 5.67
C PRO A 242 7.50 24.17 4.38
N PHE A 243 8.77 23.77 4.41
CA PHE A 243 9.52 23.36 3.21
C PHE A 243 10.02 21.92 3.25
N LEU A 244 9.62 21.13 4.24
CA LEU A 244 10.11 19.76 4.42
C LEU A 244 9.99 18.89 3.16
N PRO A 245 8.91 18.93 2.37
CA PRO A 245 8.80 18.17 1.12
C PRO A 245 9.84 18.53 0.04
N TRP A 246 10.44 19.71 0.09
CA TRP A 246 11.40 20.14 -0.91
C TRP A 246 12.86 19.87 -0.54
N ILE A 247 13.13 19.56 0.70
CA ILE A 247 14.50 19.34 1.18
C ILE A 247 15.07 18.09 0.52
N PRO A 248 16.21 18.18 -0.19
CA PRO A 248 16.75 17.03 -0.93
C PRO A 248 17.55 16.04 -0.07
N ASP A 249 17.99 16.46 1.13
CA ASP A 249 18.82 15.67 2.05
C ASP A 249 18.35 15.95 3.48
N LEU A 250 17.74 14.94 4.11
CA LEU A 250 17.14 15.01 5.43
C LEU A 250 17.85 14.06 6.38
N THR A 251 18.10 14.53 7.61
CA THR A 251 18.38 13.63 8.73
C THR A 251 17.18 13.64 9.66
N LEU A 252 16.61 12.47 9.89
CA LEU A 252 15.52 12.26 10.84
C LEU A 252 16.02 11.43 12.02
N HIS A 253 15.62 11.81 13.22
CA HIS A 253 15.79 11.00 14.43
C HIS A 253 14.48 10.27 14.71
N ALA A 254 14.55 8.96 14.92
CA ALA A 254 13.41 8.15 15.29
C ALA A 254 13.42 7.89 16.80
N GLU A 255 12.31 8.23 17.44
CA GLU A 255 12.02 7.90 18.83
C GLU A 255 10.88 6.87 18.86
N GLY A 256 11.02 5.81 19.66
CA GLY A 256 10.04 4.73 19.77
C GLY A 256 10.39 3.49 18.95
N PRO A 257 9.44 2.53 18.83
CA PRO A 257 9.65 1.29 18.11
C PRO A 257 9.79 1.52 16.61
N LEU A 258 10.74 0.84 15.96
CA LEU A 258 10.94 0.88 14.52
C LEU A 258 10.90 -0.51 13.92
N PRO A 259 10.34 -0.67 12.72
CA PRO A 259 10.54 -1.87 11.93
C PRO A 259 11.99 -1.97 11.46
N LYS A 260 12.38 -3.13 10.97
CA LYS A 260 13.65 -3.26 10.26
C LYS A 260 13.54 -2.53 8.93
N LEU A 261 14.20 -1.40 8.83
CA LEU A 261 14.20 -0.59 7.60
C LEU A 261 15.29 -1.08 6.63
N PRO A 262 15.01 -1.19 5.33
CA PRO A 262 16.02 -1.49 4.32
C PRO A 262 16.98 -0.31 4.15
N GLU A 263 18.21 -0.62 3.73
CA GLU A 263 19.22 0.36 3.37
C GLU A 263 19.38 0.42 1.85
N ASP A 264 19.42 1.63 1.31
CA ASP A 264 19.70 1.86 -0.11
C ASP A 264 20.39 3.22 -0.35
N ALA A 265 20.46 3.65 -1.60
CA ALA A 265 21.09 4.93 -1.95
C ALA A 265 20.35 6.15 -1.39
N GLN A 266 19.04 6.03 -1.14
CA GLN A 266 18.17 7.10 -0.66
C GLN A 266 17.97 7.05 0.85
N GLN A 267 18.15 5.90 1.50
CA GLN A 267 17.86 5.68 2.91
C GLN A 267 19.00 4.96 3.62
N ARG A 268 19.62 5.60 4.61
CA ARG A 268 20.75 5.02 5.35
C ARG A 268 20.65 5.29 6.85
N PRO A 269 20.96 4.28 7.70
CA PRO A 269 21.05 4.49 9.13
C PRO A 269 22.28 5.36 9.46
N LEU A 270 22.15 6.13 10.52
CA LEU A 270 23.20 6.88 11.17
C LEU A 270 23.24 6.49 12.67
N PRO A 271 24.33 6.78 13.41
CA PRO A 271 24.39 6.50 14.83
C PRO A 271 23.24 7.15 15.62
N GLN A 272 22.86 6.54 16.76
CA GLN A 272 21.88 7.05 17.72
C GLN A 272 20.46 7.15 17.18
N GLY A 273 19.97 6.13 16.44
CA GLY A 273 18.58 6.08 15.94
C GLY A 273 18.27 7.09 14.83
N ARG A 274 19.30 7.69 14.24
CA ARG A 274 19.12 8.64 13.15
C ARG A 274 19.12 7.95 11.80
N TRP A 275 18.42 8.55 10.85
CA TRP A 275 18.33 8.09 9.45
C TRP A 275 18.55 9.25 8.51
N ARG A 276 19.35 9.04 7.50
CA ARG A 276 19.53 9.99 6.41
C ARG A 276 18.65 9.57 5.24
N LEU A 277 17.80 10.50 4.81
CA LEU A 277 16.93 10.35 3.65
C LEU A 277 17.39 11.33 2.57
N ARG A 278 17.53 10.84 1.34
CA ARG A 278 17.98 11.64 0.21
C ARG A 278 17.04 11.52 -0.97
N ARG A 279 16.75 12.65 -1.60
CA ARG A 279 16.16 12.63 -2.93
C ARG A 279 17.15 11.97 -3.89
N ALA A 280 16.67 11.09 -4.78
CA ALA A 280 17.51 10.54 -5.81
C ALA A 280 18.08 11.66 -6.68
N ALA A 281 19.37 11.57 -6.99
CA ALA A 281 20.00 12.48 -7.93
C ALA A 281 19.28 12.40 -9.29
N GLN A 282 19.20 13.53 -9.99
CA GLN A 282 18.76 13.52 -11.37
C GLN A 282 19.61 12.53 -12.18
N PRO A 283 19.05 11.86 -13.17
CA PRO A 283 19.83 10.97 -14.01
C PRO A 283 21.01 11.69 -14.68
N THR A 284 22.15 11.04 -14.71
CA THR A 284 23.29 11.47 -15.52
C THR A 284 22.91 11.51 -17.00
N ALA A 285 23.70 12.15 -17.85
CA ALA A 285 23.45 12.16 -19.28
C ALA A 285 23.38 10.73 -19.88
N ALA A 286 24.23 9.81 -19.41
CA ALA A 286 24.22 8.41 -19.83
C ALA A 286 22.91 7.70 -19.41
N GLU A 287 22.51 7.79 -18.15
CA GLU A 287 21.25 7.22 -17.65
C GLU A 287 20.03 7.87 -18.35
N ALA A 288 20.06 9.18 -18.57
CA ALA A 288 18.97 9.90 -19.22
C ALA A 288 18.80 9.52 -20.70
N SER A 289 19.85 9.03 -21.38
CA SER A 289 19.79 8.56 -22.76
C SER A 289 19.50 7.06 -22.92
N GLN A 290 19.40 6.31 -21.83
CA GLN A 290 19.18 4.86 -21.85
C GLN A 290 17.82 4.49 -22.45
N LEU A 291 17.83 3.75 -23.58
CA LEU A 291 16.60 3.32 -24.26
C LEU A 291 15.99 2.07 -23.59
N PRO A 292 14.67 1.88 -23.67
CA PRO A 292 14.02 0.61 -23.32
C PRO A 292 14.61 -0.53 -24.16
N GLY A 293 14.84 -1.69 -23.52
CA GLY A 293 15.41 -2.86 -24.21
C GLY A 293 16.87 -2.72 -24.63
N SER A 294 17.51 -1.56 -24.42
CA SER A 294 18.96 -1.41 -24.65
C SER A 294 19.73 -2.15 -23.55
N GLY A 295 20.61 -3.05 -23.98
CA GLY A 295 21.31 -3.97 -23.11
C GLY A 295 20.51 -5.24 -22.79
N ARG A 296 21.22 -6.30 -22.39
CA ARG A 296 20.57 -7.50 -21.85
C ARG A 296 20.11 -7.16 -20.43
N PRO A 297 18.80 -7.28 -20.10
CA PRO A 297 18.36 -7.12 -18.70
C PRO A 297 19.20 -8.07 -17.84
N ALA A 298 19.68 -7.57 -16.70
CA ALA A 298 20.28 -8.46 -15.73
C ALA A 298 19.24 -9.55 -15.38
N PRO A 299 19.65 -10.82 -15.16
CA PRO A 299 18.70 -11.89 -14.85
C PRO A 299 17.75 -11.53 -13.72
N GLU A 300 18.22 -10.78 -12.73
CA GLU A 300 17.45 -10.26 -11.60
C GLU A 300 16.41 -9.21 -12.00
N ASP A 301 16.57 -8.51 -13.13
CA ASP A 301 15.62 -7.49 -13.58
C ASP A 301 14.41 -8.09 -14.33
N ALA A 302 14.51 -9.36 -14.74
CA ALA A 302 13.45 -10.03 -15.54
C ALA A 302 12.08 -10.01 -14.82
N ARG A 303 12.06 -10.21 -13.51
CA ARG A 303 10.84 -10.16 -12.68
C ARG A 303 10.16 -8.78 -12.69
N TYR A 304 10.93 -7.72 -12.85
CA TYR A 304 10.43 -6.34 -12.90
C TYR A 304 9.94 -5.89 -14.27
N LEU A 305 9.98 -6.81 -15.25
CA LEU A 305 9.39 -6.71 -16.59
C LEU A 305 8.30 -7.76 -16.81
N ALA A 306 8.07 -8.64 -15.84
CA ALA A 306 7.09 -9.72 -15.97
C ALA A 306 5.66 -9.23 -15.70
N PRO A 307 4.64 -9.80 -16.39
CA PRO A 307 3.25 -9.63 -16.03
C PRO A 307 2.91 -10.46 -14.78
N SER A 308 1.80 -10.07 -14.11
CA SER A 308 1.27 -10.81 -12.97
C SER A 308 -0.25 -10.65 -12.89
N SER A 309 -0.89 -11.25 -11.86
CA SER A 309 -2.31 -11.02 -11.57
C SER A 309 -2.62 -9.57 -11.14
N LEU A 310 -1.62 -8.83 -10.67
CA LEU A 310 -1.74 -7.40 -10.33
C LEU A 310 -1.37 -6.49 -11.50
N VAL A 311 -0.50 -6.94 -12.41
CA VAL A 311 0.14 -6.11 -13.44
C VAL A 311 -0.06 -6.78 -14.81
N GLN A 312 -1.27 -6.69 -15.34
CA GLN A 312 -1.72 -7.35 -16.57
C GLN A 312 -1.41 -6.52 -17.84
N PHE A 313 -0.26 -5.86 -17.89
CA PHE A 313 0.09 -4.91 -18.95
C PHE A 313 0.10 -5.48 -20.38
N GLN A 314 -0.01 -6.80 -20.56
CA GLN A 314 -0.15 -7.47 -21.85
C GLN A 314 -1.58 -7.40 -22.40
N ASP A 315 -2.56 -7.04 -21.58
CA ASP A 315 -3.94 -6.87 -22.02
C ASP A 315 -4.04 -5.75 -23.07
N PRO A 316 -4.84 -5.96 -24.14
CA PRO A 316 -5.04 -4.96 -25.18
C PRO A 316 -5.54 -3.60 -24.71
N ALA A 317 -6.24 -3.51 -23.57
CA ALA A 317 -6.70 -2.26 -22.97
C ALA A 317 -5.57 -1.25 -22.75
N PHE A 318 -4.38 -1.72 -22.37
CA PHE A 318 -3.21 -0.86 -22.16
C PHE A 318 -2.71 -0.18 -23.44
N GLU A 319 -2.99 -0.73 -24.63
CA GLU A 319 -2.66 -0.06 -25.90
C GLU A 319 -3.41 1.26 -26.04
N GLY A 320 -4.66 1.31 -25.54
CA GLY A 320 -5.45 2.52 -25.51
C GLY A 320 -4.81 3.62 -24.67
N LEU A 321 -4.31 3.27 -23.48
CA LEU A 321 -3.61 4.23 -22.60
C LEU A 321 -2.29 4.71 -23.21
N VAL A 322 -1.47 3.79 -23.76
CA VAL A 322 -0.20 4.15 -24.41
C VAL A 322 -0.43 5.10 -25.59
N ARG A 323 -1.47 4.87 -26.41
CA ARG A 323 -1.83 5.80 -27.50
C ARG A 323 -2.24 7.18 -26.97
N ARG A 324 -2.98 7.25 -25.86
CA ARG A 324 -3.39 8.52 -25.24
C ARG A 324 -2.22 9.33 -24.72
N MET A 325 -1.13 8.67 -24.29
CA MET A 325 0.10 9.33 -23.85
C MET A 325 0.81 10.07 -25.00
N ALA A 326 0.48 9.79 -26.26
CA ALA A 326 1.07 10.39 -27.47
C ALA A 326 2.61 10.46 -27.43
N LEU A 327 3.23 9.36 -27.03
CA LEU A 327 4.69 9.28 -26.83
C LEU A 327 5.43 9.36 -28.16
N PRO A 328 6.40 10.27 -28.32
CA PRO A 328 7.33 10.22 -29.45
C PRO A 328 8.10 8.90 -29.47
N PRO A 329 8.45 8.37 -30.64
CA PRO A 329 9.26 7.16 -30.72
C PRO A 329 10.67 7.38 -30.17
N GLY A 330 11.28 6.33 -29.61
CA GLY A 330 12.68 6.36 -29.17
C GLY A 330 12.93 7.15 -27.89
N LEU A 331 11.91 7.35 -27.04
CA LEU A 331 12.10 8.01 -25.75
C LEU A 331 12.97 7.17 -24.80
N PRO A 332 13.92 7.80 -24.10
CA PRO A 332 14.70 7.14 -23.05
C PRO A 332 13.83 6.71 -21.85
N ARG A 333 14.33 5.72 -21.09
CA ARG A 333 13.65 5.18 -19.91
C ARG A 333 13.23 6.26 -18.91
N TRP A 334 14.11 7.22 -18.64
CA TRP A 334 13.80 8.28 -17.71
C TRP A 334 12.68 9.21 -18.18
N GLU A 335 12.71 9.57 -19.45
CA GLU A 335 11.64 10.41 -20.00
C GLU A 335 10.30 9.66 -20.05
N LEU A 336 10.33 8.35 -20.34
CA LEU A 336 9.14 7.50 -20.21
C LEU A 336 8.63 7.47 -18.76
N ALA A 337 9.53 7.32 -17.78
CA ALA A 337 9.15 7.32 -16.38
C ALA A 337 8.45 8.63 -15.97
N ARG A 338 9.00 9.76 -16.37
CA ARG A 338 8.39 11.09 -16.12
C ARG A 338 7.00 11.20 -16.75
N ARG A 339 6.86 10.83 -18.01
CA ARG A 339 5.58 10.92 -18.74
C ARG A 339 4.53 9.97 -18.18
N VAL A 340 4.92 8.75 -17.81
CA VAL A 340 4.03 7.80 -17.14
C VAL A 340 3.58 8.36 -15.79
N THR A 341 4.49 8.95 -15.00
CA THR A 341 4.17 9.55 -13.70
C THR A 341 3.09 10.63 -13.86
N SER A 342 3.29 11.60 -14.76
CA SER A 342 2.32 12.67 -14.99
C SER A 342 1.02 12.16 -15.59
N PHE A 343 1.09 11.21 -16.53
CA PHE A 343 -0.10 10.62 -17.15
C PHE A 343 -0.97 9.90 -16.13
N VAL A 344 -0.38 9.08 -15.26
CA VAL A 344 -1.14 8.34 -14.24
C VAL A 344 -1.76 9.29 -13.22
N PHE A 345 -1.05 10.33 -12.81
CA PHE A 345 -1.59 11.38 -11.95
C PHE A 345 -2.84 12.04 -12.56
N GLU A 346 -2.83 12.31 -13.87
CA GLU A 346 -3.94 12.93 -14.61
C GLU A 346 -5.04 11.93 -14.96
N TRP A 347 -4.70 10.66 -15.17
CA TRP A 347 -5.65 9.60 -15.50
C TRP A 347 -6.58 9.28 -14.33
N ILE A 348 -6.04 9.12 -13.12
CA ILE A 348 -6.82 8.80 -11.92
C ILE A 348 -7.37 10.09 -11.31
N THR A 349 -8.57 10.47 -11.73
CA THR A 349 -9.25 11.72 -11.33
C THR A 349 -10.00 11.59 -10.01
N GLU A 350 -10.55 10.41 -9.71
CA GLU A 350 -11.28 10.15 -8.47
C GLU A 350 -10.35 9.56 -7.40
N LYS A 351 -10.02 10.36 -6.37
CA LYS A 351 -9.25 9.89 -5.21
C LYS A 351 -10.20 9.15 -4.26
N ASP A 352 -10.22 7.84 -4.39
CA ASP A 352 -11.15 6.96 -3.69
C ASP A 352 -10.40 6.04 -2.73
N TYR A 353 -10.71 6.18 -1.44
CA TYR A 353 -10.14 5.37 -0.36
C TYR A 353 -10.97 4.12 -0.05
N THR A 354 -12.08 3.89 -0.76
CA THR A 354 -12.91 2.67 -0.61
C THR A 354 -12.33 1.47 -1.36
N VAL A 355 -11.42 1.70 -2.30
CA VAL A 355 -10.71 0.64 -3.02
C VAL A 355 -9.66 0.06 -2.09
N GLY A 356 -9.77 -1.22 -1.78
CA GLY A 356 -8.80 -1.91 -0.92
C GLY A 356 -7.48 -2.16 -1.63
N PHE A 357 -7.52 -2.66 -2.84
CA PHE A 357 -6.41 -2.85 -3.77
C PHE A 357 -6.97 -3.27 -5.12
N ALA A 358 -6.81 -2.47 -6.16
CA ALA A 358 -7.22 -2.81 -7.51
C ALA A 358 -6.06 -3.29 -8.37
N SER A 359 -6.35 -4.14 -9.35
CA SER A 359 -5.35 -4.52 -10.35
C SER A 359 -5.11 -3.40 -11.36
N ALA A 360 -3.97 -3.43 -12.05
CA ALA A 360 -3.67 -2.45 -13.08
C ALA A 360 -4.72 -2.43 -14.21
N LEU A 361 -5.32 -3.58 -14.53
CA LEU A 361 -6.36 -3.68 -15.56
C LEU A 361 -7.66 -3.01 -15.11
N GLU A 362 -8.07 -3.22 -13.85
CA GLU A 362 -9.22 -2.53 -13.28
C GLU A 362 -9.03 -1.01 -13.32
N VAL A 363 -7.87 -0.50 -12.89
CA VAL A 363 -7.56 0.94 -12.91
C VAL A 363 -7.49 1.49 -14.34
N CYS A 364 -7.09 0.66 -15.32
CA CYS A 364 -7.15 1.02 -16.74
C CYS A 364 -8.58 1.31 -17.19
N HIS A 365 -9.56 0.53 -16.71
CA HIS A 365 -10.98 0.70 -17.06
C HIS A 365 -11.69 1.75 -16.20
N THR A 366 -11.33 1.82 -14.91
CA THR A 366 -11.98 2.66 -13.91
C THR A 366 -10.96 3.58 -13.27
N PRO A 367 -10.80 4.83 -13.72
CA PRO A 367 -9.72 5.74 -13.29
C PRO A 367 -9.99 6.33 -11.90
N ARG A 368 -10.05 5.49 -10.89
CA ARG A 368 -10.28 5.84 -9.48
C ARG A 368 -9.38 5.04 -8.57
N GLY A 369 -9.05 5.58 -7.41
CA GLY A 369 -8.25 4.92 -6.40
C GLY A 369 -7.27 5.84 -5.70
N ASP A 370 -6.44 5.26 -4.84
CA ASP A 370 -5.45 5.97 -4.03
C ASP A 370 -4.00 5.70 -4.52
N CYS A 371 -3.04 5.73 -3.61
CA CYS A 371 -1.62 5.54 -3.95
C CYS A 371 -1.33 4.15 -4.53
N THR A 372 -2.07 3.13 -4.14
CA THR A 372 -1.86 1.76 -4.63
C THR A 372 -2.24 1.64 -6.11
N GLU A 373 -3.39 2.18 -6.50
CA GLU A 373 -3.87 2.19 -7.88
C GLU A 373 -2.98 3.02 -8.79
N HIS A 374 -2.51 4.19 -8.31
CA HIS A 374 -1.52 4.99 -9.05
C HIS A 374 -0.23 4.19 -9.29
N GLY A 375 0.28 3.53 -8.25
CA GLY A 375 1.52 2.76 -8.35
C GLY A 375 1.40 1.56 -9.25
N VAL A 376 0.35 0.75 -9.11
CA VAL A 376 0.13 -0.46 -9.91
C VAL A 376 -0.05 -0.12 -11.38
N LEU A 377 -0.85 0.90 -11.72
CA LEU A 377 -1.02 1.37 -13.10
C LEU A 377 0.29 1.89 -13.70
N ALA A 378 1.06 2.66 -12.92
CA ALA A 378 2.36 3.17 -13.38
C ALA A 378 3.34 2.02 -13.66
N VAL A 379 3.44 1.02 -12.77
CA VAL A 379 4.26 -0.18 -13.00
C VAL A 379 3.83 -0.91 -14.27
N ALA A 380 2.53 -1.08 -14.50
CA ALA A 380 2.00 -1.74 -15.70
C ALA A 380 2.41 -1.00 -16.98
N LEU A 381 2.20 0.31 -17.05
CA LEU A 381 2.58 1.14 -18.19
C LEU A 381 4.09 1.14 -18.43
N LEU A 382 4.89 1.24 -17.37
CA LEU A 382 6.36 1.21 -17.46
C LEU A 382 6.85 -0.13 -18.01
N ARG A 383 6.34 -1.25 -17.47
CA ARG A 383 6.70 -2.60 -17.97
C ARG A 383 6.26 -2.82 -19.41
N ARG A 384 5.08 -2.34 -19.80
CA ARG A 384 4.61 -2.34 -21.19
C ARG A 384 5.56 -1.60 -22.12
N LEU A 385 6.13 -0.50 -21.65
CA LEU A 385 7.11 0.32 -22.37
C LEU A 385 8.55 -0.19 -22.25
N GLY A 386 8.78 -1.37 -21.65
CA GLY A 386 10.10 -1.99 -21.51
C GLY A 386 10.99 -1.34 -20.45
N VAL A 387 10.42 -0.63 -19.49
CA VAL A 387 11.12 -0.04 -18.36
C VAL A 387 10.93 -0.92 -17.13
N PRO A 388 11.98 -1.54 -16.56
CA PRO A 388 11.85 -2.33 -15.34
C PRO A 388 11.38 -1.44 -14.19
N ALA A 389 10.28 -1.86 -13.54
CA ALA A 389 9.65 -1.09 -12.47
C ALA A 389 9.14 -1.99 -11.35
N ARG A 390 9.19 -1.49 -10.11
CA ARG A 390 8.72 -2.17 -8.90
C ARG A 390 7.92 -1.25 -8.01
N GLY A 391 7.03 -1.82 -7.20
CA GLY A 391 6.32 -1.10 -6.15
C GLY A 391 7.18 -0.96 -4.89
N VAL A 392 6.90 0.07 -4.11
CA VAL A 392 7.55 0.32 -2.82
C VAL A 392 6.49 0.72 -1.81
N THR A 393 6.52 0.09 -0.63
CA THR A 393 5.71 0.45 0.53
C THR A 393 6.54 1.24 1.55
N GLY A 394 5.92 2.20 2.22
CA GLY A 394 6.60 2.98 3.25
C GLY A 394 5.76 4.13 3.77
N TRP A 395 6.40 5.07 4.44
CA TRP A 395 5.77 6.31 4.89
C TRP A 395 6.19 7.50 4.03
N VAL A 396 5.25 8.38 3.76
CA VAL A 396 5.48 9.67 3.08
C VAL A 396 5.03 10.82 3.96
N GLY A 397 5.74 11.94 3.91
CA GLY A 397 5.36 13.16 4.62
C GLY A 397 4.15 13.83 3.98
N LEU A 398 3.11 14.01 4.78
CA LEU A 398 1.84 14.66 4.45
C LEU A 398 1.57 15.78 5.47
N GLY A 399 2.19 16.94 5.28
CA GLY A 399 2.08 18.04 6.24
C GLY A 399 2.74 17.69 7.58
N GLU A 400 1.95 17.53 8.63
CA GLU A 400 2.42 17.27 10.01
C GLU A 400 2.44 15.78 10.37
N VAL A 401 2.23 14.90 9.39
CA VAL A 401 2.21 13.46 9.60
C VAL A 401 3.00 12.73 8.52
N LEU A 402 3.46 11.54 8.85
CA LEU A 402 3.90 10.53 7.91
C LEU A 402 2.77 9.51 7.76
N GLY A 403 2.24 9.39 6.57
CA GLY A 403 1.20 8.40 6.25
C GLY A 403 1.78 7.21 5.49
N LEU A 404 1.17 6.03 5.67
CA LEU A 404 1.47 4.86 4.85
C LEU A 404 1.17 5.18 3.39
N HIS A 405 2.09 4.78 2.51
CA HIS A 405 2.06 5.15 1.12
C HIS A 405 2.68 4.08 0.24
N PHE A 406 2.25 4.08 -1.03
CA PHE A 406 2.78 3.23 -2.08
C PHE A 406 3.31 4.11 -3.21
N TRP A 407 4.55 3.88 -3.64
CA TRP A 407 5.16 4.56 -4.78
C TRP A 407 5.91 3.58 -5.68
N VAL A 408 6.57 4.06 -6.70
CA VAL A 408 7.24 3.24 -7.71
C VAL A 408 8.72 3.57 -7.77
N GLU A 409 9.55 2.55 -8.03
CA GLU A 409 10.94 2.72 -8.41
C GLU A 409 11.16 2.19 -9.82
N VAL A 410 11.92 2.93 -10.62
CA VAL A 410 12.33 2.56 -11.98
C VAL A 410 13.81 2.25 -12.04
N ARG A 411 14.20 1.25 -12.83
CA ARG A 411 15.59 0.84 -12.99
C ARG A 411 16.28 1.67 -14.08
N LEU A 412 17.28 2.45 -13.66
CA LEU A 412 18.19 3.17 -14.57
C LEU A 412 19.60 2.62 -14.35
N GLU A 413 20.17 2.00 -15.38
CA GLU A 413 21.47 1.29 -15.28
C GLU A 413 21.55 0.38 -14.05
N ASN A 414 22.34 0.79 -13.07
CA ASN A 414 22.62 0.00 -11.87
C ASN A 414 21.90 0.51 -10.61
N ARG A 415 20.98 1.44 -10.71
CA ARG A 415 20.27 1.99 -9.56
C ARG A 415 18.76 2.05 -9.74
N TRP A 416 18.05 2.02 -8.64
CA TRP A 416 16.63 2.30 -8.57
C TRP A 416 16.40 3.79 -8.30
N VAL A 417 15.48 4.39 -9.04
CA VAL A 417 15.12 5.81 -8.90
C VAL A 417 13.65 5.88 -8.53
N PRO A 418 13.29 6.45 -7.36
CA PRO A 418 11.92 6.57 -6.94
C PRO A 418 11.18 7.65 -7.74
N ILE A 419 9.97 7.30 -8.19
CA ILE A 419 8.98 8.20 -8.77
C ILE A 419 7.66 8.03 -8.02
N ASP A 420 6.81 9.03 -8.01
CA ASP A 420 5.55 8.97 -7.29
C ASP A 420 4.40 9.50 -8.15
N PRO A 421 3.62 8.60 -8.76
CA PRO A 421 2.51 9.00 -9.62
C PRO A 421 1.32 9.59 -8.86
N THR A 422 1.23 9.37 -7.54
CA THR A 422 0.18 9.98 -6.70
C THR A 422 0.37 11.47 -6.51
N PHE A 423 1.63 11.94 -6.58
CA PHE A 423 2.01 13.34 -6.38
C PHE A 423 2.68 13.99 -7.59
N ASP A 424 2.70 13.31 -8.74
CA ASP A 424 3.38 13.73 -9.97
C ASP A 424 4.84 14.10 -9.75
N GLN A 425 5.61 13.24 -9.08
CA GLN A 425 7.00 13.48 -8.74
C GLN A 425 7.96 12.50 -9.42
N ALA A 426 8.90 13.01 -10.20
CA ALA A 426 9.99 12.25 -10.83
C ALA A 426 11.27 13.10 -10.92
N PRO A 427 12.30 12.82 -10.09
CA PRO A 427 12.31 11.85 -8.99
C PRO A 427 11.47 12.30 -7.78
N ALA A 428 11.03 11.33 -7.00
CA ALA A 428 10.25 11.56 -5.80
C ALA A 428 11.02 12.34 -4.73
N SER A 429 10.31 13.04 -3.81
CA SER A 429 10.92 13.82 -2.72
C SER A 429 11.69 12.93 -1.73
N ALA A 430 12.61 13.53 -0.96
CA ALA A 430 13.40 12.81 0.04
C ALA A 430 12.57 12.32 1.24
N LEU A 431 11.45 12.98 1.56
CA LEU A 431 10.63 12.66 2.73
C LEU A 431 9.79 11.40 2.48
N ARG A 432 10.47 10.28 2.30
CA ARG A 432 9.94 8.93 2.17
C ARG A 432 10.79 7.96 2.96
N ILE A 433 10.14 7.18 3.81
CA ILE A 433 10.79 6.14 4.61
C ILE A 433 10.32 4.81 4.04
N LYS A 434 11.21 4.14 3.33
CA LYS A 434 10.95 2.85 2.70
C LYS A 434 10.87 1.75 3.74
N LEU A 435 9.82 0.95 3.70
CA LEU A 435 9.63 -0.27 4.49
C LEU A 435 10.03 -1.51 3.70
N GLY A 436 9.72 -1.54 2.42
CA GLY A 436 10.04 -2.65 1.55
C GLY A 436 9.73 -2.36 0.09
N ASP A 437 10.10 -3.28 -0.78
CA ASP A 437 9.76 -3.25 -2.20
C ASP A 437 9.13 -4.56 -2.64
N THR A 438 8.39 -4.52 -3.75
CA THR A 438 7.68 -5.66 -4.31
C THR A 438 7.77 -5.65 -5.83
N ASP A 439 7.95 -6.83 -6.43
CA ASP A 439 7.83 -7.01 -7.87
C ASP A 439 6.37 -7.11 -8.34
N LEU A 440 5.41 -7.04 -7.40
CA LEU A 440 3.98 -7.19 -7.68
C LEU A 440 3.63 -8.52 -8.37
N ALA A 441 4.36 -9.59 -8.04
CA ALA A 441 4.09 -10.92 -8.58
C ALA A 441 2.71 -11.45 -8.15
N ASP A 442 2.31 -11.15 -6.92
CA ASP A 442 1.04 -11.49 -6.31
C ASP A 442 0.70 -10.54 -5.15
N LEU A 443 -0.49 -10.64 -4.58
CA LEU A 443 -0.91 -9.80 -3.44
C LEU A 443 -0.05 -10.02 -2.19
N GLY A 444 0.40 -11.25 -1.95
CA GLY A 444 1.24 -11.59 -0.81
C GLY A 444 2.66 -11.03 -0.91
N SER A 445 3.10 -10.62 -2.10
CA SER A 445 4.40 -9.97 -2.30
C SER A 445 4.41 -8.50 -1.85
N VAL A 446 3.24 -7.90 -1.64
CA VAL A 446 3.11 -6.53 -1.14
C VAL A 446 3.35 -6.52 0.36
N GLN A 447 4.38 -5.79 0.79
CA GLN A 447 4.77 -5.75 2.20
C GLN A 447 3.92 -4.76 2.99
N TRP A 448 3.15 -5.27 3.95
CA TRP A 448 2.27 -4.50 4.83
C TRP A 448 2.75 -4.46 6.28
N GLU A 449 4.04 -4.69 6.55
CA GLU A 449 4.59 -4.69 7.91
C GLU A 449 4.28 -3.40 8.68
N GLY A 450 4.22 -2.26 7.99
CA GLY A 450 3.84 -0.98 8.59
C GLY A 450 2.38 -0.90 9.05
N VAL A 451 1.52 -1.80 8.55
CA VAL A 451 0.11 -1.92 8.99
C VAL A 451 -0.02 -2.94 10.12
N ALA A 452 0.78 -4.00 10.08
CA ALA A 452 0.68 -5.10 11.03
C ALA A 452 1.20 -4.77 12.44
N ASN A 453 2.13 -3.82 12.55
CA ASN A 453 2.75 -3.43 13.82
C ASN A 453 2.24 -2.09 14.33
N ASP A 454 2.15 -1.95 15.65
CA ASP A 454 1.81 -0.66 16.28
C ASP A 454 3.04 0.25 16.33
N PHE A 455 3.08 1.20 15.41
CA PHE A 455 4.08 2.28 15.39
C PHE A 455 3.48 3.62 15.82
N SER A 456 2.27 3.65 16.38
CA SER A 456 1.60 4.89 16.81
C SER A 456 2.41 5.73 17.80
N GLN A 457 3.33 5.11 18.53
CA GLN A 457 4.24 5.79 19.45
C GLN A 457 5.57 6.22 18.79
N THR A 458 5.79 5.88 17.53
CA THR A 458 7.00 6.27 16.81
C THR A 458 6.88 7.72 16.37
N ARG A 459 7.90 8.50 16.68
CA ARG A 459 8.02 9.90 16.29
C ARG A 459 9.25 10.08 15.42
N TRP A 460 9.08 10.77 14.32
CA TRP A 460 10.19 11.15 13.46
C TRP A 460 10.48 12.63 13.62
N ILE A 461 11.66 12.96 14.08
CA ILE A 461 12.08 14.33 14.36
C ILE A 461 13.08 14.76 13.30
N PRO A 462 12.74 15.72 12.42
CA PRO A 462 13.70 16.27 11.48
C PRO A 462 14.84 16.94 12.23
N GLU A 463 16.06 16.54 11.90
CA GLU A 463 17.28 17.12 12.44
C GLU A 463 18.13 17.71 11.31
N ARG A 464 18.94 18.70 11.64
CA ARG A 464 19.99 19.24 10.78
C ARG A 464 21.30 18.50 11.07
N GLU A 465 22.25 18.54 10.15
CA GLU A 465 23.64 18.19 10.43
C GLU A 465 24.15 18.91 11.69
N GLY A 466 24.77 18.17 12.60
CA GLY A 466 25.26 18.69 13.89
C GLY A 466 24.21 18.81 14.99
N GLY A 467 23.04 18.16 14.87
CA GLY A 467 22.02 18.09 15.95
C GLY A 467 21.20 19.36 16.14
N ARG A 468 21.22 20.29 15.18
CA ARG A 468 20.33 21.46 15.18
C ARG A 468 19.02 21.12 14.50
N THR A 469 17.91 21.60 15.06
CA THR A 469 16.60 21.38 14.46
C THR A 469 16.44 22.19 13.17
N TRP A 470 15.66 21.69 12.20
CA TRP A 470 15.37 22.39 10.96
C TRP A 470 14.68 23.73 11.16
N LYS A 471 14.00 23.91 12.32
CA LYS A 471 13.38 25.18 12.69
C LYS A 471 14.39 26.33 12.73
N ASP A 472 15.62 26.05 13.19
CA ASP A 472 16.69 27.04 13.31
C ASP A 472 17.40 27.32 11.97
N ALA A 473 17.03 26.56 10.92
CA ALA A 473 17.65 26.66 9.61
C ALA A 473 16.86 27.54 8.62
N ILE A 474 15.62 27.92 8.97
CA ILE A 474 14.85 28.90 8.20
C ILE A 474 15.25 30.29 8.70
N THR A 475 15.79 31.11 7.80
CA THR A 475 16.13 32.48 8.10
C THR A 475 15.30 33.45 7.25
N ILE A 476 14.86 34.52 7.85
CA ILE A 476 14.06 35.55 7.19
C ILE A 476 14.84 36.85 7.26
N HIS A 477 15.25 37.36 6.11
CA HIS A 477 15.95 38.65 5.97
C HIS A 477 15.17 39.57 5.03
N GLY A 478 14.48 40.55 5.59
CA GLY A 478 13.61 41.45 4.84
C GLY A 478 12.47 40.66 4.16
N ASP A 479 12.46 40.66 2.84
CA ASP A 479 11.50 39.96 1.98
C ASP A 479 11.99 38.58 1.51
N THR A 480 13.20 38.17 1.92
CA THR A 480 13.79 36.90 1.51
C THR A 480 13.74 35.84 2.63
N VAL A 481 13.17 34.71 2.34
CA VAL A 481 13.18 33.49 3.17
C VAL A 481 14.19 32.52 2.60
N SER A 482 15.18 32.16 3.40
CA SER A 482 16.13 31.09 3.07
C SER A 482 15.82 29.86 3.92
N ALA A 483 15.75 28.70 3.28
CA ALA A 483 15.50 27.42 3.93
C ALA A 483 16.55 26.38 3.52
N PRO A 484 16.68 25.28 4.30
CA PRO A 484 17.62 24.22 3.98
C PRO A 484 17.43 23.66 2.56
N GLY A 485 18.52 23.15 1.97
CA GLY A 485 18.50 22.63 0.60
C GLY A 485 18.65 23.72 -0.47
N GLY A 486 19.17 24.91 -0.10
CA GLY A 486 19.40 26.01 -1.03
C GLY A 486 18.12 26.73 -1.47
N ILE A 487 17.03 26.53 -0.73
CA ILE A 487 15.74 27.16 -1.02
C ILE A 487 15.82 28.64 -0.65
N GLN A 488 15.58 29.52 -1.63
CA GLN A 488 15.41 30.96 -1.42
C GLN A 488 14.10 31.39 -2.06
N LEU A 489 13.25 32.03 -1.29
CA LEU A 489 12.00 32.64 -1.76
C LEU A 489 12.01 34.12 -1.42
N ARG A 490 11.84 34.95 -2.42
CA ARG A 490 11.56 36.34 -2.23
C ARG A 490 10.05 36.53 -2.12
N LEU A 491 9.62 37.08 -1.02
CA LEU A 491 8.21 37.24 -0.71
C LEU A 491 7.84 38.70 -0.73
N PRO A 492 6.66 39.09 -1.24
CA PRO A 492 6.27 40.49 -1.34
C PRO A 492 6.26 41.16 0.03
N GLY A 493 6.58 42.45 0.04
CA GLY A 493 6.81 43.27 1.23
C GLY A 493 5.78 43.10 2.34
N GLY A 494 6.26 42.76 3.50
CA GLY A 494 5.47 42.49 4.70
C GLY A 494 6.37 42.01 5.83
N ARG A 495 5.80 41.83 7.03
CA ARG A 495 6.51 41.23 8.16
C ARG A 495 6.24 39.74 8.21
N TRP A 496 7.25 38.95 7.87
CA TRP A 496 7.19 37.50 7.91
C TRP A 496 7.62 36.97 9.27
N SER A 497 6.98 35.93 9.73
CA SER A 497 7.36 35.25 10.96
C SER A 497 7.12 33.74 10.83
N LEU A 498 8.01 32.96 11.41
CA LEU A 498 7.82 31.52 11.57
C LEU A 498 7.08 31.28 12.89
N LEU A 499 5.86 30.78 12.81
CA LEU A 499 5.05 30.47 13.99
C LEU A 499 4.69 28.99 13.98
N LYS A 500 5.12 28.23 14.99
CA LYS A 500 4.88 26.78 15.13
C LYS A 500 5.26 25.95 13.89
N GLY A 501 6.34 26.36 13.16
CA GLY A 501 6.77 25.69 11.94
C GLY A 501 6.02 26.13 10.67
N GLU A 502 5.08 27.07 10.76
CA GLU A 502 4.38 27.66 9.65
C GLU A 502 4.97 29.03 9.31
N LEU A 503 5.14 29.28 8.02
CA LEU A 503 5.53 30.61 7.55
C LEU A 503 4.29 31.48 7.40
N ARG A 504 4.13 32.48 8.25
CA ARG A 504 2.99 33.41 8.25
C ARG A 504 3.43 34.82 7.97
N LEU A 505 2.73 35.48 7.06
CA LEU A 505 2.85 36.91 6.84
C LEU A 505 1.92 37.67 7.78
N ARG A 506 2.43 38.66 8.49
CA ARG A 506 1.62 39.69 9.14
C ARG A 506 1.60 40.89 8.19
N SER A 507 0.53 41.05 7.39
CA SER A 507 0.33 42.25 6.61
C SER A 507 -0.49 43.27 7.41
N GLY A 508 -0.24 44.57 7.12
CA GLY A 508 -1.00 45.65 7.74
C GLY A 508 -2.44 45.80 7.21
N GLU A 509 -2.79 45.22 6.08
CA GLU A 509 -4.05 45.45 5.36
C GLU A 509 -4.81 44.18 4.92
N GLY A 510 -4.18 43.00 4.92
CA GLY A 510 -4.81 41.72 4.57
C GLY A 510 -4.62 40.67 5.69
N GLY A 511 -5.50 39.68 5.80
CA GLY A 511 -5.35 38.63 6.82
C GLY A 511 -4.03 37.88 6.72
N PRO A 512 -3.64 37.10 7.72
CA PRO A 512 -2.38 36.37 7.69
C PRO A 512 -2.36 35.35 6.56
N TRP A 513 -1.42 35.47 5.65
CA TRP A 513 -1.15 34.43 4.67
C TRP A 513 -0.36 33.29 5.32
N ARG A 514 -0.66 32.07 4.88
CA ARG A 514 0.08 30.88 5.26
C ARG A 514 0.73 30.28 4.03
N LEU A 515 2.05 30.14 4.02
CA LEU A 515 2.80 29.54 2.94
C LEU A 515 3.30 28.16 3.34
N GLN A 516 3.14 27.21 2.44
CA GLN A 516 3.69 25.87 2.61
C GLN A 516 4.09 25.24 1.28
N ALA A 517 5.16 24.46 1.30
CA ALA A 517 5.49 23.56 0.21
C ALA A 517 4.41 22.46 0.11
N THR A 518 3.99 22.18 -1.10
CA THR A 518 2.99 21.12 -1.35
C THR A 518 3.38 20.29 -2.56
N THR A 519 2.58 19.29 -2.85
CA THR A 519 2.62 18.51 -4.08
C THR A 519 1.72 19.16 -5.13
N ARG A 520 1.79 18.70 -6.38
CA ARG A 520 0.83 19.11 -7.42
C ARG A 520 -0.60 18.89 -6.92
N PRO A 521 -1.46 19.94 -6.93
CA PRO A 521 -2.86 19.79 -6.53
C PRO A 521 -3.60 18.93 -7.55
N TRP A 522 -4.54 18.11 -7.08
CA TRP A 522 -5.37 17.28 -7.94
C TRP A 522 -6.63 18.01 -8.40
N GLU A 523 -7.31 17.43 -9.37
CA GLU A 523 -8.46 18.06 -10.02
C GLU A 523 -9.56 18.50 -9.03
N ALA A 524 -9.87 17.66 -8.03
CA ALA A 524 -10.87 18.02 -7.01
C ALA A 524 -10.47 19.23 -6.18
N GLN A 525 -9.16 19.44 -5.90
CA GLN A 525 -8.67 20.66 -5.23
C GLN A 525 -8.75 21.87 -6.14
N LEU A 526 -8.63 21.68 -7.45
CA LEU A 526 -8.70 22.72 -8.47
C LEU A 526 -10.11 22.95 -9.02
N THR A 527 -11.10 22.14 -8.63
CA THR A 527 -12.49 22.33 -9.04
C THR A 527 -12.97 23.74 -8.65
N GLY A 528 -13.38 24.52 -9.64
CA GLY A 528 -13.73 25.93 -9.44
C GLY A 528 -12.52 26.90 -9.33
N ALA A 529 -11.29 26.40 -9.44
CA ALA A 529 -10.12 27.25 -9.46
C ALA A 529 -9.96 27.95 -10.82
N GLN A 530 -9.62 29.22 -10.78
CA GLN A 530 -9.23 30.00 -11.95
C GLN A 530 -7.74 29.78 -12.22
N ARG A 531 -7.42 29.39 -13.46
CA ARG A 531 -6.01 29.33 -13.88
C ARG A 531 -5.49 30.74 -14.11
N LEU A 532 -4.43 31.09 -13.40
CA LEU A 532 -3.73 32.36 -13.54
C LEU A 532 -2.42 32.11 -14.32
N ALA A 533 -2.14 32.95 -15.31
CA ALA A 533 -0.86 32.97 -16.01
C ALA A 533 -0.37 34.39 -16.00
N GLY A 534 0.82 34.62 -15.49
CA GLY A 534 1.47 35.95 -15.59
C GLY A 534 1.78 36.27 -17.06
N PRO A 535 1.74 37.54 -17.46
CA PRO A 535 1.93 37.96 -18.85
C PRO A 535 3.31 37.59 -19.44
N ASN A 536 4.30 37.30 -18.60
CA ASN A 536 5.66 36.97 -19.01
C ASN A 536 6.19 35.66 -18.45
N SER A 537 5.34 34.78 -17.86
CA SER A 537 5.86 33.63 -17.14
C SER A 537 5.55 32.32 -17.81
N LEU A 538 6.57 31.44 -17.84
CA LEU A 538 6.47 30.01 -18.18
C LEU A 538 5.73 29.19 -17.08
N ARG A 539 5.28 29.85 -16.02
CA ARG A 539 4.70 29.21 -14.83
C ARG A 539 3.21 29.52 -14.72
N THR A 540 2.48 28.62 -14.13
CA THR A 540 1.04 28.71 -13.94
C THR A 540 0.69 28.65 -12.47
N GLY A 541 -0.32 29.44 -12.08
CA GLY A 541 -0.98 29.35 -10.79
C GLY A 541 -2.44 28.95 -10.95
N TRP A 542 -3.02 28.43 -9.88
CA TRP A 542 -4.45 28.14 -9.77
C TRP A 542 -4.98 28.83 -8.52
N TRP A 543 -5.94 29.72 -8.70
CA TRP A 543 -6.60 30.48 -7.65
C TRP A 543 -8.00 29.96 -7.40
N ARG A 544 -8.31 29.71 -6.14
CA ARG A 544 -9.62 29.26 -5.69
C ARG A 544 -10.19 30.23 -4.67
N GLN A 545 -11.20 31.01 -5.07
CA GLN A 545 -11.78 32.11 -4.31
C GLN A 545 -12.48 31.66 -3.03
N ASP A 546 -13.28 30.57 -3.09
CA ASP A 546 -14.00 30.03 -1.95
C ASP A 546 -13.08 29.55 -0.81
N LEU A 547 -11.89 29.07 -1.13
CA LEU A 547 -10.87 28.64 -0.19
C LEU A 547 -9.83 29.74 0.10
N ARG A 548 -9.84 30.86 -0.63
CA ARG A 548 -8.80 31.90 -0.58
C ARG A 548 -7.39 31.30 -0.70
N THR A 549 -7.22 30.35 -1.61
CA THR A 549 -6.00 29.56 -1.76
C THR A 549 -5.44 29.66 -3.17
N LEU A 550 -4.15 29.95 -3.26
CA LEU A 550 -3.38 29.98 -4.51
C LEU A 550 -2.36 28.84 -4.51
N TRP A 551 -2.35 28.04 -5.56
CA TRP A 551 -1.30 27.05 -5.83
C TRP A 551 -0.44 27.53 -6.99
N MET A 552 0.88 27.42 -6.85
CA MET A 552 1.83 27.83 -7.87
C MET A 552 2.82 26.72 -8.18
N ASP A 553 3.01 26.45 -9.47
CA ASP A 553 4.04 25.55 -9.96
C ASP A 553 5.38 26.32 -10.04
N LEU A 554 6.34 25.93 -9.22
CA LEU A 554 7.70 26.49 -9.22
C LEU A 554 8.68 25.69 -10.09
N GLY A 555 8.17 24.68 -10.81
CA GLY A 555 8.96 23.76 -11.63
C GLY A 555 9.65 22.66 -10.83
N GLN A 556 10.15 21.64 -11.56
CA GLN A 556 10.84 20.48 -10.99
C GLN A 556 10.01 19.71 -9.92
N GLY A 557 8.66 19.70 -10.06
CA GLY A 557 7.75 19.06 -9.10
C GLY A 557 7.62 19.81 -7.77
N ARG A 558 8.05 21.08 -7.69
CA ARG A 558 7.89 21.93 -6.51
C ARG A 558 6.66 22.80 -6.64
N TRP A 559 5.76 22.68 -5.70
CA TRP A 559 4.51 23.42 -5.64
C TRP A 559 4.43 24.22 -4.34
N LEU A 560 4.00 25.47 -4.44
CA LEU A 560 3.75 26.34 -3.30
C LEU A 560 2.25 26.57 -3.17
N GLN A 561 1.73 26.38 -1.96
CA GLN A 561 0.37 26.71 -1.59
C GLN A 561 0.39 27.95 -0.69
N VAL A 562 -0.47 28.92 -0.99
CA VAL A 562 -0.64 30.14 -0.20
C VAL A 562 -2.11 30.27 0.16
N GLU A 563 -2.41 30.26 1.44
CA GLU A 563 -3.75 30.42 1.99
C GLU A 563 -3.98 31.83 2.53
N GLY A 564 -5.24 32.26 2.58
CA GLY A 564 -5.63 33.57 3.12
C GLY A 564 -5.53 34.73 2.12
N VAL A 565 -5.27 34.43 0.85
CA VAL A 565 -5.08 35.44 -0.21
C VAL A 565 -6.43 35.96 -0.72
N SER A 566 -6.52 37.24 -1.06
CA SER A 566 -7.66 37.85 -1.79
C SER A 566 -7.45 37.76 -3.30
N ASP A 567 -8.50 38.00 -4.09
CA ASP A 567 -8.44 37.98 -5.56
C ASP A 567 -7.32 38.85 -6.11
N ARG A 568 -7.22 40.07 -5.64
CA ARG A 568 -6.19 41.04 -6.08
C ARG A 568 -4.79 40.58 -5.70
N GLU A 569 -4.63 40.09 -4.45
CA GLU A 569 -3.36 39.62 -3.94
C GLU A 569 -2.86 38.38 -4.66
N ALA A 570 -3.76 37.51 -5.15
CA ALA A 570 -3.39 36.29 -5.88
C ALA A 570 -2.63 36.61 -7.18
N TYR A 571 -3.07 37.61 -7.92
CA TYR A 571 -2.38 38.09 -9.14
C TYR A 571 -1.04 38.74 -8.82
N ASP A 572 -1.04 39.66 -7.84
CA ASP A 572 0.18 40.38 -7.44
C ASP A 572 1.24 39.41 -6.88
N LEU A 573 0.80 38.41 -6.10
CA LEU A 573 1.66 37.39 -5.51
C LEU A 573 2.28 36.48 -6.58
N LEU A 574 1.49 36.09 -7.57
CA LEU A 574 1.95 35.24 -8.67
C LEU A 574 3.07 35.96 -9.45
N ASP A 575 2.88 37.21 -9.81
CA ASP A 575 3.86 37.96 -10.56
C ASP A 575 5.17 38.18 -9.77
N GLN A 576 5.09 38.49 -8.48
CA GLN A 576 6.25 38.75 -7.63
C GLN A 576 7.04 37.48 -7.27
N LEU A 577 6.36 36.38 -6.95
CA LEU A 577 7.02 35.13 -6.65
C LEU A 577 7.63 34.46 -7.88
N MET A 578 7.07 34.72 -9.06
CA MET A 578 7.59 34.19 -10.32
C MET A 578 8.87 34.90 -10.77
N ALA A 579 9.01 36.19 -10.48
CA ALA A 579 10.22 36.98 -10.78
C ALA A 579 11.42 36.52 -9.94
N ALA A 580 11.20 36.10 -8.69
CA ALA A 580 12.26 35.76 -7.75
C ALA A 580 12.92 34.38 -7.97
N THR A 581 12.31 33.49 -8.74
CA THR A 581 12.82 32.11 -8.97
C THR A 581 13.46 31.92 -10.35
N SER A 582 13.57 32.98 -11.15
CA SER A 582 14.19 32.94 -12.49
C SER A 582 15.72 33.07 -12.48
N GLU A 583 16.33 33.37 -11.32
CA GLU A 583 17.78 33.63 -11.20
C GLU A 583 18.56 32.53 -10.48
N SER A 584 17.99 31.33 -10.26
CA SER A 584 18.72 30.22 -9.63
C SER A 584 18.69 28.90 -10.43
#